data_b366db53712c4715d3f115d2fb68f657
#
_entry.id   b366db53712c4715d3f115d2fb68f657
#
_cell.length_a   1.000
_cell.length_b   1.000
_cell.length_c   1.000
_cell.angle_alpha   90.00
_cell.angle_beta   90.00
_cell.angle_gamma   90.00
#
_symmetry.space_group_name_H-M   'P 1'
#
loop_
_entity.id
_entity.type
_entity.pdbx_description
1 polymer ?
#
loop_
_entity_poly.entity_id
_entity_poly.type
_entity_poly.pdbx_seq_one_letter_code
_entity_poly.pdbx_strand_id
1 'polypeptide(L)'
;TEISELDITNTYTFHRLNGATSHPFYISDSGYEQESSAKVTLTGDGSSNSGIAGSETFTISFEDGFTVDDTLSYYCTVHSNMIGEFTLTETVTLPNIPATAVSTGEHTSLVAALAHANLVGVLSGDGPYTVFAPTDSAFEEMGLNLSDFDTDEENATLAMILSYHVTMGSVMSSDLSDGMEVNTLIQEPITVNFYGEDTVVLNGDATVTSANVETSNGIIHIIDKVLMPPSL
;
A
#
# COMPACT_ATOMS: atom_id res chain seq x y z
N THR A 1 13.45 20.61 -17.09
CA THR A 1 12.31 19.70 -17.19
C THR A 1 11.09 20.50 -16.77
N GLU A 2 10.11 20.57 -17.62
CA GLU A 2 8.83 21.22 -17.29
C GLU A 2 8.10 20.25 -16.34
N ILE A 3 7.87 20.65 -15.10
CA ILE A 3 7.11 19.89 -14.11
C ILE A 3 5.66 20.32 -14.31
N SER A 4 4.83 19.43 -14.81
CA SER A 4 3.39 19.63 -14.98
C SER A 4 2.54 18.79 -14.03
N GLU A 5 3.19 17.87 -13.31
CA GLU A 5 2.56 16.91 -12.41
C GLU A 5 3.26 16.95 -11.04
N LEU A 6 2.47 16.99 -9.97
CA LEU A 6 2.96 16.95 -8.59
C LEU A 6 2.20 15.88 -7.80
N ASP A 7 2.94 15.04 -7.12
CA ASP A 7 2.39 14.09 -6.16
C ASP A 7 2.22 14.79 -4.80
N ILE A 8 0.98 14.89 -4.32
CA ILE A 8 0.64 15.62 -3.09
C ILE A 8 1.20 14.98 -1.81
N THR A 9 1.75 13.77 -1.90
CA THR A 9 2.45 13.12 -0.77
C THR A 9 3.90 13.58 -0.62
N ASN A 10 4.41 14.35 -1.57
CA ASN A 10 5.79 14.80 -1.62
C ASN A 10 5.94 16.30 -1.32
N THR A 11 7.14 16.68 -0.95
CA THR A 11 7.56 18.08 -0.79
C THR A 11 8.45 18.49 -1.96
N TYR A 12 8.22 19.68 -2.50
CA TYR A 12 8.95 20.19 -3.67
C TYR A 12 9.62 21.52 -3.38
N THR A 13 10.87 21.68 -3.82
CA THR A 13 11.56 22.97 -3.80
C THR A 13 11.64 23.53 -5.20
N PHE A 14 11.10 24.73 -5.38
CA PHE A 14 11.10 25.47 -6.62
C PHE A 14 12.21 26.52 -6.62
N HIS A 15 12.86 26.69 -7.75
CA HIS A 15 13.89 27.72 -7.98
C HIS A 15 13.81 28.21 -9.43
N ARG A 16 14.30 29.44 -9.64
CA ARG A 16 14.37 30.01 -11.00
C ARG A 16 15.57 29.45 -11.75
N LEU A 17 15.33 29.03 -13.00
CA LEU A 17 16.40 28.55 -13.87
C LEU A 17 17.31 29.75 -14.28
N ASN A 18 18.61 29.53 -14.25
CA ASN A 18 19.64 30.50 -14.68
C ASN A 18 19.56 31.87 -13.99
N GLY A 19 19.03 31.96 -12.77
CA GLY A 19 18.93 33.19 -12.02
C GLY A 19 18.03 34.24 -12.71
N ALA A 20 17.03 33.85 -13.45
CA ALA A 20 16.12 34.75 -14.17
C ALA A 20 15.38 35.68 -13.21
N THR A 21 15.44 36.99 -13.50
CA THR A 21 14.79 38.05 -12.70
C THR A 21 13.50 38.57 -13.34
N SER A 22 13.27 38.29 -14.63
CA SER A 22 12.01 38.58 -15.30
C SER A 22 10.97 37.50 -15.02
N HIS A 23 9.70 37.85 -14.98
CA HIS A 23 8.57 36.95 -14.73
C HIS A 23 8.72 36.18 -13.41
N PRO A 24 8.66 36.85 -12.26
CA PRO A 24 8.68 36.20 -10.97
C PRO A 24 7.57 35.15 -10.86
N PHE A 25 7.90 34.01 -10.31
CA PHE A 25 7.04 32.83 -10.28
C PHE A 25 6.53 32.56 -8.86
N TYR A 26 5.26 32.18 -8.74
CA TYR A 26 4.66 31.74 -7.47
C TYR A 26 3.62 30.64 -7.70
N ILE A 27 3.19 30.01 -6.60
CA ILE A 27 2.20 28.93 -6.58
C ILE A 27 1.14 29.25 -5.53
N SER A 28 -0.12 28.93 -5.81
CA SER A 28 -1.22 29.04 -4.85
C SER A 28 -2.36 28.10 -5.21
N ASP A 29 -3.01 27.54 -4.20
CA ASP A 29 -4.28 26.81 -4.31
C ASP A 29 -5.50 27.74 -4.21
N SER A 30 -5.28 29.01 -3.91
CA SER A 30 -6.34 30.03 -3.77
C SER A 30 -6.49 30.93 -5.00
N GLY A 31 -5.59 30.79 -6.01
CA GLY A 31 -5.62 31.51 -7.27
C GLY A 31 -4.57 32.60 -7.40
N TYR A 32 -4.72 33.40 -8.49
CA TYR A 32 -3.74 34.44 -8.87
C TYR A 32 -3.64 35.54 -7.80
N GLU A 33 -2.41 35.87 -7.41
CA GLU A 33 -2.07 36.86 -6.37
C GLU A 33 -2.75 36.63 -5.02
N GLN A 34 -3.13 35.38 -4.71
CA GLN A 34 -3.65 34.98 -3.41
C GLN A 34 -2.62 34.14 -2.66
N GLU A 35 -2.52 34.34 -1.35
CA GLU A 35 -1.76 33.42 -0.51
C GLU A 35 -2.47 32.06 -0.50
N SER A 36 -1.68 31.00 -0.37
CA SER A 36 -2.22 29.65 -0.28
C SER A 36 -3.07 29.46 0.97
N SER A 37 -4.05 28.57 0.88
CA SER A 37 -4.89 28.17 2.01
C SER A 37 -4.04 27.44 3.08
N ALA A 38 -4.68 27.13 4.20
CA ALA A 38 -4.04 26.33 5.26
C ALA A 38 -3.74 24.88 4.85
N LYS A 39 -4.24 24.43 3.70
CA LYS A 39 -3.96 23.09 3.14
C LYS A 39 -2.63 22.99 2.40
N VAL A 40 -2.03 24.11 2.05
CA VAL A 40 -0.76 24.18 1.31
C VAL A 40 0.20 25.09 2.05
N THR A 41 1.31 24.52 2.52
CA THR A 41 2.36 25.27 3.21
C THR A 41 3.47 25.63 2.23
N LEU A 42 3.74 26.93 2.11
CA LEU A 42 4.88 27.47 1.37
C LEU A 42 5.88 28.09 2.35
N THR A 43 7.13 27.69 2.25
CA THR A 43 8.24 28.20 3.07
C THR A 43 9.41 28.62 2.18
N GLY A 44 9.99 29.77 2.46
CA GLY A 44 11.13 30.30 1.70
C GLY A 44 10.92 31.74 1.25
N ASP A 45 11.44 32.05 0.08
CA ASP A 45 11.42 33.40 -0.48
C ASP A 45 10.15 33.70 -1.28
N GLY A 46 9.91 34.96 -1.59
CA GLY A 46 8.80 35.41 -2.41
C GLY A 46 7.47 35.52 -1.65
N SER A 47 6.43 35.89 -2.36
CA SER A 47 5.05 35.98 -1.88
C SER A 47 4.07 35.89 -3.05
N SER A 48 2.76 35.82 -2.77
CA SER A 48 1.71 35.80 -3.79
C SER A 48 1.79 36.99 -4.78
N ASN A 49 2.30 38.14 -4.34
CA ASN A 49 2.41 39.35 -5.15
C ASN A 49 3.81 39.62 -5.74
N SER A 50 4.87 39.04 -5.20
CA SER A 50 6.23 39.22 -5.67
C SER A 50 6.84 38.05 -6.39
N GLY A 51 6.40 36.82 -6.06
CA GLY A 51 6.99 35.60 -6.55
C GLY A 51 8.45 35.43 -6.18
N ILE A 52 9.11 34.44 -6.72
CA ILE A 52 10.58 34.25 -6.64
C ILE A 52 11.28 34.69 -7.92
N ALA A 53 12.46 35.28 -7.78
CA ALA A 53 13.31 35.75 -8.88
C ALA A 53 14.79 35.50 -8.55
N GLY A 54 15.63 35.48 -9.56
CA GLY A 54 17.08 35.36 -9.36
C GLY A 54 17.45 34.00 -8.74
N SER A 55 18.02 34.03 -7.52
CA SER A 55 18.44 32.84 -6.75
C SER A 55 17.49 32.48 -5.63
N GLU A 56 16.35 33.14 -5.55
CA GLU A 56 15.33 32.86 -4.55
C GLU A 56 14.68 31.50 -4.77
N THR A 57 14.23 30.87 -3.68
CA THR A 57 13.59 29.56 -3.67
C THR A 57 12.44 29.52 -2.69
N PHE A 58 11.46 28.69 -2.95
CA PHE A 58 10.48 28.28 -1.94
C PHE A 58 10.23 26.77 -2.00
N THR A 59 9.77 26.23 -0.90
CA THR A 59 9.37 24.83 -0.75
C THR A 59 7.88 24.77 -0.51
N ILE A 60 7.21 23.85 -1.19
CA ILE A 60 5.79 23.54 -1.03
C ILE A 60 5.63 22.17 -0.38
N SER A 61 4.74 22.06 0.59
CA SER A 61 4.23 20.82 1.13
C SER A 61 2.70 20.89 1.24
N PHE A 62 2.07 19.73 1.27
CA PHE A 62 0.64 19.59 1.30
C PHE A 62 0.22 19.09 2.68
N GLU A 63 -0.83 19.67 3.24
CA GLU A 63 -1.34 19.36 4.57
C GLU A 63 -2.57 18.44 4.47
N ASP A 64 -2.95 17.84 5.58
CA ASP A 64 -4.13 16.97 5.66
C ASP A 64 -5.38 17.65 5.11
N GLY A 65 -6.06 16.95 4.20
CA GLY A 65 -7.26 17.43 3.53
C GLY A 65 -7.02 18.20 2.23
N PHE A 66 -5.75 18.34 1.74
CA PHE A 66 -5.48 18.65 0.34
C PHE A 66 -5.56 17.36 -0.48
N THR A 67 -6.25 17.38 -1.60
CA THR A 67 -6.55 16.18 -2.40
C THR A 67 -6.21 16.39 -3.87
N VAL A 68 -6.20 15.34 -4.64
CA VAL A 68 -5.99 15.40 -6.10
C VAL A 68 -7.12 16.14 -6.86
N ASP A 69 -8.25 16.33 -6.21
CA ASP A 69 -9.38 17.09 -6.75
C ASP A 69 -9.29 18.60 -6.47
N ASP A 70 -8.35 19.03 -5.59
CA ASP A 70 -8.07 20.44 -5.35
C ASP A 70 -7.28 21.02 -6.54
N THR A 71 -7.28 22.34 -6.68
CA THR A 71 -6.54 23.04 -7.74
C THR A 71 -5.29 23.66 -7.17
N LEU A 72 -4.16 23.48 -7.84
CA LEU A 72 -2.91 24.15 -7.53
C LEU A 72 -2.42 24.90 -8.77
N SER A 73 -2.42 26.24 -8.70
CA SER A 73 -2.02 27.10 -9.80
C SER A 73 -0.60 27.61 -9.64
N TYR A 74 0.11 27.73 -10.75
CA TYR A 74 1.34 28.47 -10.83
C TYR A 74 1.17 29.70 -11.73
N TYR A 75 1.85 30.82 -11.41
CA TYR A 75 1.67 32.04 -12.15
C TYR A 75 2.90 32.97 -12.10
N CYS A 76 2.91 33.90 -13.05
CA CYS A 76 3.82 35.03 -13.03
C CYS A 76 3.15 36.21 -12.31
N THR A 77 3.78 36.76 -11.27
CA THR A 77 3.20 37.88 -10.49
C THR A 77 3.17 39.23 -11.22
N VAL A 78 3.76 39.30 -12.42
CA VAL A 78 3.77 40.52 -13.25
C VAL A 78 2.80 40.47 -14.41
N HIS A 79 2.40 39.26 -14.83
CA HIS A 79 1.56 39.07 -16.00
C HIS A 79 0.39 38.12 -15.67
N SER A 80 -0.78 38.65 -15.50
CA SER A 80 -1.99 37.88 -15.11
C SER A 80 -2.47 36.84 -16.11
N ASN A 81 -2.00 36.89 -17.36
CA ASN A 81 -2.28 35.91 -18.40
C ASN A 81 -1.26 34.74 -18.44
N MET A 82 -0.21 34.79 -17.62
CA MET A 82 0.78 33.72 -17.47
C MET A 82 0.45 32.90 -16.22
N ILE A 83 -0.63 32.15 -16.30
CA ILE A 83 -1.10 31.21 -15.25
C ILE A 83 -1.28 29.84 -15.86
N GLY A 84 -1.00 28.80 -15.08
CA GLY A 84 -1.26 27.42 -15.40
C GLY A 84 -1.59 26.63 -14.14
N GLU A 85 -1.93 25.38 -14.30
CA GLU A 85 -2.27 24.49 -13.20
C GLU A 85 -1.37 23.24 -13.26
N PHE A 86 -1.10 22.67 -12.08
CA PHE A 86 -0.46 21.37 -11.98
C PHE A 86 -1.51 20.26 -12.05
N THR A 87 -1.15 19.16 -12.68
CA THR A 87 -1.87 17.90 -12.49
C THR A 87 -1.45 17.34 -11.14
N LEU A 88 -2.40 17.09 -10.26
CA LEU A 88 -2.15 16.53 -8.94
C LEU A 88 -2.32 15.01 -8.97
N THR A 89 -1.40 14.31 -8.35
CA THR A 89 -1.44 12.86 -8.15
C THR A 89 -1.20 12.53 -6.69
N GLU A 90 -1.58 11.34 -6.28
CA GLU A 90 -1.33 10.81 -4.94
C GLU A 90 -0.74 9.42 -5.06
N THR A 91 0.47 9.24 -4.57
CA THR A 91 1.06 7.92 -4.42
C THR A 91 0.55 7.28 -3.15
N VAL A 92 -0.46 6.44 -3.25
CA VAL A 92 -0.92 5.64 -2.12
C VAL A 92 0.16 4.59 -1.81
N THR A 93 0.89 4.78 -0.73
CA THR A 93 1.79 3.76 -0.21
C THR A 93 0.99 2.77 0.62
N LEU A 94 0.64 1.63 0.02
CA LEU A 94 -0.03 0.55 0.75
C LEU A 94 0.90 -0.01 1.84
N PRO A 95 0.38 -0.40 3.01
CA PRO A 95 1.13 -1.16 3.99
C PRO A 95 1.56 -2.52 3.41
N ASN A 96 2.62 -3.12 3.93
CA ASN A 96 3.00 -4.48 3.57
C ASN A 96 2.02 -5.53 4.15
N ILE A 97 2.15 -6.78 3.72
CA ILE A 97 1.25 -7.88 4.12
C ILE A 97 1.06 -7.97 5.65
N PRO A 98 2.10 -8.03 6.51
CA PRO A 98 1.90 -8.09 7.96
C PRO A 98 1.19 -6.84 8.51
N ALA A 99 1.53 -5.64 8.05
CA ALA A 99 0.92 -4.40 8.51
C ALA A 99 -0.56 -4.30 8.07
N THR A 100 -0.88 -4.75 6.86
CA THR A 100 -2.27 -4.85 6.38
C THR A 100 -3.06 -5.84 7.23
N ALA A 101 -2.52 -7.03 7.52
CA ALA A 101 -3.17 -8.02 8.38
C ALA A 101 -3.46 -7.47 9.79
N VAL A 102 -2.54 -6.69 10.37
CA VAL A 102 -2.78 -5.99 11.66
C VAL A 102 -3.92 -4.99 11.52
N SER A 103 -3.97 -4.22 10.45
CA SER A 103 -4.96 -3.14 10.26
C SER A 103 -6.40 -3.62 10.11
N THR A 104 -6.62 -4.86 9.66
CA THR A 104 -7.95 -5.45 9.54
C THR A 104 -8.61 -5.73 10.90
N GLY A 105 -7.81 -5.98 11.94
CA GLY A 105 -8.28 -6.35 13.28
C GLY A 105 -8.88 -7.78 13.38
N GLU A 106 -8.86 -8.56 12.30
CA GLU A 106 -9.44 -9.91 12.19
C GLU A 106 -8.39 -11.01 12.04
N HIS A 107 -7.09 -10.65 12.06
CA HIS A 107 -5.96 -11.55 11.84
C HIS A 107 -4.91 -11.46 12.96
N THR A 108 -5.35 -11.19 14.19
CA THR A 108 -4.43 -11.05 15.34
C THR A 108 -3.72 -12.35 15.66
N SER A 109 -4.42 -13.48 15.53
CA SER A 109 -3.86 -14.83 15.71
C SER A 109 -2.83 -15.17 14.63
N LEU A 110 -3.11 -14.83 13.37
CA LEU A 110 -2.17 -15.02 12.26
C LEU A 110 -0.87 -14.21 12.49
N VAL A 111 -1.01 -12.93 12.84
CA VAL A 111 0.14 -12.05 13.10
C VAL A 111 0.97 -12.56 14.27
N ALA A 112 0.32 -13.01 15.36
CA ALA A 112 1.00 -13.60 16.50
C ALA A 112 1.73 -14.91 16.12
N ALA A 113 1.09 -15.77 15.31
CA ALA A 113 1.71 -17.01 14.80
C ALA A 113 2.91 -16.72 13.90
N LEU A 114 2.81 -15.75 12.98
CA LEU A 114 3.92 -15.32 12.13
C LEU A 114 5.10 -14.77 12.96
N ALA A 115 4.81 -14.01 14.02
CA ALA A 115 5.84 -13.50 14.92
C ALA A 115 6.51 -14.65 15.69
N HIS A 116 5.73 -15.61 16.20
CA HIS A 116 6.23 -16.78 16.91
C HIS A 116 7.14 -17.65 16.02
N ALA A 117 6.73 -17.88 14.77
CA ALA A 117 7.50 -18.64 13.78
C ALA A 117 8.64 -17.84 13.11
N ASN A 118 8.92 -16.59 13.52
CA ASN A 118 9.89 -15.68 12.90
C ASN A 118 9.71 -15.42 11.40
N LEU A 119 8.47 -15.47 10.90
CA LEU A 119 8.13 -15.28 9.48
C LEU A 119 7.74 -13.84 9.12
N VAL A 120 7.55 -12.95 10.10
CA VAL A 120 7.20 -11.54 9.85
C VAL A 120 8.23 -10.87 8.93
N GLY A 121 9.53 -11.10 9.16
CA GLY A 121 10.59 -10.53 8.33
C GLY A 121 10.55 -11.01 6.88
N VAL A 122 10.18 -12.27 6.65
CA VAL A 122 10.04 -12.84 5.30
C VAL A 122 8.89 -12.14 4.55
N LEU A 123 7.71 -12.03 5.18
CA LEU A 123 6.52 -11.41 4.59
C LEU A 123 6.56 -9.88 4.57
N SER A 124 7.55 -9.27 5.20
CA SER A 124 7.84 -7.82 5.09
C SER A 124 8.83 -7.50 3.98
N GLY A 125 9.43 -8.51 3.33
CA GLY A 125 10.37 -8.36 2.22
C GLY A 125 9.71 -7.90 0.92
N ASP A 126 10.52 -7.78 -0.13
CA ASP A 126 10.14 -7.13 -1.40
C ASP A 126 9.04 -7.88 -2.19
N GLY A 127 8.74 -9.13 -1.90
CA GLY A 127 7.68 -9.88 -2.58
C GLY A 127 7.90 -10.03 -4.11
N PRO A 128 6.87 -10.09 -4.93
CA PRO A 128 5.47 -10.16 -4.52
C PRO A 128 5.08 -11.52 -3.91
N TYR A 129 4.17 -11.49 -2.95
CA TYR A 129 3.59 -12.68 -2.32
C TYR A 129 2.08 -12.67 -2.45
N THR A 130 1.47 -13.86 -2.44
CA THR A 130 0.04 -14.01 -2.16
C THR A 130 -0.12 -14.80 -0.88
N VAL A 131 -0.91 -14.27 0.05
CA VAL A 131 -1.18 -14.89 1.35
C VAL A 131 -2.65 -15.24 1.45
N PHE A 132 -2.94 -16.50 1.71
CA PHE A 132 -4.27 -16.96 2.12
C PHE A 132 -4.35 -16.81 3.64
N ALA A 133 -4.97 -15.71 4.10
CA ALA A 133 -4.95 -15.30 5.50
C ALA A 133 -6.19 -15.83 6.26
N PRO A 134 -6.03 -16.79 7.16
CA PRO A 134 -7.13 -17.25 8.00
C PRO A 134 -7.49 -16.20 9.05
N THR A 135 -8.80 -16.04 9.29
CA THR A 135 -9.32 -15.15 10.33
C THR A 135 -9.03 -15.69 11.74
N ASP A 136 -9.20 -14.84 12.75
CA ASP A 136 -9.09 -15.25 14.16
C ASP A 136 -10.07 -16.38 14.50
N SER A 137 -11.29 -16.34 13.93
CA SER A 137 -12.28 -17.41 14.06
C SER A 137 -11.81 -18.75 13.47
N ALA A 138 -11.05 -18.72 12.36
CA ALA A 138 -10.48 -19.91 11.75
C ALA A 138 -9.43 -20.58 12.67
N PHE A 139 -8.62 -19.77 13.36
CA PHE A 139 -7.68 -20.26 14.37
C PHE A 139 -8.40 -20.83 15.60
N GLU A 140 -9.47 -20.18 16.06
CA GLU A 140 -10.28 -20.65 17.18
C GLU A 140 -10.96 -22.00 16.86
N GLU A 141 -11.52 -22.15 15.65
CA GLU A 141 -12.16 -23.40 15.21
C GLU A 141 -11.15 -24.55 15.15
N MET A 142 -9.94 -24.28 14.70
CA MET A 142 -8.84 -25.26 14.69
C MET A 142 -8.36 -25.63 16.10
N GLY A 143 -8.60 -24.77 17.09
CA GLY A 143 -8.11 -24.95 18.46
C GLY A 143 -6.59 -24.82 18.60
N LEU A 144 -5.94 -24.12 17.66
CA LEU A 144 -4.49 -23.90 17.67
C LEU A 144 -4.12 -22.95 18.79
N ASN A 145 -3.24 -23.41 19.70
CA ASN A 145 -2.71 -22.60 20.77
C ASN A 145 -1.21 -22.41 20.58
N LEU A 146 -0.74 -21.17 20.51
CA LEU A 146 0.68 -20.87 20.26
C LEU A 146 1.60 -21.42 21.36
N SER A 147 1.09 -21.63 22.59
CA SER A 147 1.87 -22.28 23.65
C SER A 147 2.17 -23.77 23.39
N ASP A 148 1.55 -24.39 22.39
CA ASP A 148 1.81 -25.76 21.99
C ASP A 148 3.01 -25.87 21.02
N PHE A 149 3.65 -24.72 20.68
CA PHE A 149 4.77 -24.62 19.74
C PHE A 149 6.02 -24.04 20.42
N ASP A 150 6.32 -24.48 21.63
CA ASP A 150 7.41 -23.96 22.46
C ASP A 150 8.76 -24.62 22.17
N THR A 151 8.79 -25.78 21.50
CA THR A 151 10.04 -26.44 21.09
C THR A 151 10.43 -26.07 19.66
N ASP A 152 11.71 -26.25 19.31
CA ASP A 152 12.20 -25.98 17.95
C ASP A 152 11.46 -26.82 16.88
N GLU A 153 11.10 -28.08 17.22
CA GLU A 153 10.39 -28.98 16.32
C GLU A 153 8.93 -28.57 16.11
N GLU A 154 8.25 -28.18 17.20
CA GLU A 154 6.87 -27.67 17.13
C GLU A 154 6.80 -26.32 16.41
N ASN A 155 7.77 -25.44 16.67
CA ASN A 155 7.86 -24.15 15.98
C ASN A 155 8.18 -24.33 14.48
N ALA A 156 8.99 -25.33 14.11
CA ALA A 156 9.20 -25.69 12.71
C ALA A 156 7.89 -26.18 12.05
N THR A 157 7.07 -26.92 12.78
CA THR A 157 5.73 -27.36 12.31
C THR A 157 4.81 -26.17 12.09
N LEU A 158 4.76 -25.20 13.01
CA LEU A 158 4.00 -23.96 12.84
C LEU A 158 4.48 -23.17 11.63
N ALA A 159 5.80 -23.03 11.46
CA ALA A 159 6.39 -22.35 10.31
C ALA A 159 6.02 -23.03 8.99
N MET A 160 5.93 -24.37 8.96
CA MET A 160 5.49 -25.13 7.80
C MET A 160 4.01 -24.86 7.49
N ILE A 161 3.12 -24.90 8.48
CA ILE A 161 1.70 -24.56 8.32
C ILE A 161 1.55 -23.14 7.76
N LEU A 162 2.23 -22.15 8.36
CA LEU A 162 2.15 -20.76 7.91
C LEU A 162 2.72 -20.57 6.51
N SER A 163 3.83 -21.24 6.17
CA SER A 163 4.42 -21.20 4.83
C SER A 163 3.57 -21.88 3.77
N TYR A 164 2.70 -22.81 4.16
CA TYR A 164 1.70 -23.40 3.27
C TYR A 164 0.60 -22.43 2.86
N HIS A 165 0.36 -21.36 3.64
CA HIS A 165 -0.57 -20.29 3.32
C HIS A 165 -0.01 -19.24 2.37
N VAL A 166 1.26 -19.34 1.97
CA VAL A 166 1.96 -18.32 1.19
C VAL A 166 2.45 -18.89 -0.13
N THR A 167 2.21 -18.14 -1.21
CA THR A 167 2.80 -18.42 -2.52
C THR A 167 3.58 -17.22 -3.05
N MET A 168 4.54 -17.47 -3.91
CA MET A 168 5.26 -16.42 -4.64
C MET A 168 4.40 -15.87 -5.78
N GLY A 169 4.50 -14.56 -6.00
CA GLY A 169 3.75 -13.85 -7.04
C GLY A 169 2.48 -13.20 -6.51
N SER A 170 1.93 -12.28 -7.32
CA SER A 170 0.62 -11.65 -7.08
C SER A 170 -0.44 -12.43 -7.84
N VAL A 171 -1.12 -13.35 -7.19
CA VAL A 171 -2.20 -14.15 -7.75
C VAL A 171 -3.53 -13.48 -7.40
N MET A 172 -4.18 -12.88 -8.38
CA MET A 172 -5.51 -12.30 -8.21
C MET A 172 -6.58 -13.37 -8.28
N SER A 173 -7.78 -13.11 -7.73
CA SER A 173 -8.90 -14.05 -7.85
C SER A 173 -9.31 -14.33 -9.30
N SER A 174 -9.07 -13.38 -10.22
CA SER A 174 -9.27 -13.53 -11.67
C SER A 174 -8.29 -14.51 -12.33
N ASP A 175 -7.15 -14.78 -11.70
CA ASP A 175 -6.13 -15.70 -12.21
C ASP A 175 -6.40 -17.15 -11.76
N LEU A 176 -7.32 -17.32 -10.78
CA LEU A 176 -7.71 -18.61 -10.27
C LEU A 176 -8.71 -19.29 -11.20
N SER A 177 -8.64 -20.60 -11.29
CA SER A 177 -9.58 -21.44 -12.05
C SER A 177 -9.86 -22.75 -11.33
N ASP A 178 -10.99 -23.35 -11.63
CA ASP A 178 -11.39 -24.61 -11.04
C ASP A 178 -10.39 -25.73 -11.36
N GLY A 179 -9.97 -26.47 -10.34
CA GLY A 179 -8.94 -27.51 -10.43
C GLY A 179 -7.51 -26.97 -10.53
N MET A 180 -7.28 -25.65 -10.45
CA MET A 180 -5.92 -25.08 -10.47
C MET A 180 -5.16 -25.48 -9.20
N GLU A 181 -3.87 -25.76 -9.36
CA GLU A 181 -2.94 -25.99 -8.27
C GLU A 181 -2.03 -24.75 -8.09
N VAL A 182 -2.05 -24.16 -6.89
CA VAL A 182 -1.22 -23.02 -6.50
C VAL A 182 -0.08 -23.55 -5.62
N ASN A 183 1.15 -23.50 -6.13
CA ASN A 183 2.33 -23.94 -5.38
C ASN A 183 2.69 -22.96 -4.26
N THR A 184 2.79 -23.49 -3.04
CA THR A 184 3.15 -22.71 -1.85
C THR A 184 4.66 -22.61 -1.63
N LEU A 185 5.09 -21.85 -0.62
CA LEU A 185 6.52 -21.74 -0.26
C LEU A 185 7.15 -23.06 0.16
N ILE A 186 6.36 -24.03 0.66
CA ILE A 186 6.84 -25.38 0.97
C ILE A 186 6.76 -26.34 -0.22
N GLN A 187 6.37 -25.85 -1.41
CA GLN A 187 6.23 -26.60 -2.65
C GLN A 187 5.13 -27.69 -2.63
N GLU A 188 4.23 -27.63 -1.68
CA GLU A 188 3.00 -28.41 -1.66
C GLU A 188 1.86 -27.54 -2.24
N PRO A 189 1.08 -28.05 -3.21
CA PRO A 189 0.08 -27.23 -3.86
C PRO A 189 -1.19 -27.09 -3.01
N ILE A 190 -1.83 -25.94 -3.14
CA ILE A 190 -3.22 -25.71 -2.73
C ILE A 190 -4.08 -25.94 -3.97
N THR A 191 -5.09 -26.82 -3.88
CA THR A 191 -6.05 -27.02 -4.95
C THR A 191 -7.17 -25.99 -4.84
N VAL A 192 -7.45 -25.29 -5.93
CA VAL A 192 -8.53 -24.31 -6.04
C VAL A 192 -9.77 -25.00 -6.61
N ASN A 193 -10.90 -24.81 -5.96
CA ASN A 193 -12.20 -25.31 -6.42
C ASN A 193 -13.20 -24.15 -6.50
N PHE A 194 -14.06 -24.16 -7.50
CA PHE A 194 -15.13 -23.19 -7.65
C PHE A 194 -16.49 -23.86 -7.36
N TYR A 195 -17.26 -23.26 -6.45
CA TYR A 195 -18.61 -23.68 -6.14
C TYR A 195 -19.61 -22.59 -6.55
N GLY A 196 -20.40 -22.84 -7.60
CA GLY A 196 -21.25 -21.84 -8.19
C GLY A 196 -20.44 -20.84 -9.05
N GLU A 197 -20.91 -19.60 -9.15
CA GLU A 197 -20.29 -18.60 -10.02
C GLU A 197 -19.13 -17.84 -9.35
N ASP A 198 -19.15 -17.68 -8.00
CA ASP A 198 -18.23 -16.75 -7.32
C ASP A 198 -17.56 -17.32 -6.05
N THR A 199 -17.86 -18.55 -5.64
CA THR A 199 -17.30 -19.09 -4.40
C THR A 199 -16.02 -19.88 -4.66
N VAL A 200 -14.90 -19.36 -4.20
CA VAL A 200 -13.59 -20.03 -4.25
C VAL A 200 -13.37 -20.81 -2.96
N VAL A 201 -13.05 -22.08 -3.08
CA VAL A 201 -12.75 -22.98 -1.96
C VAL A 201 -11.39 -23.62 -2.18
N LEU A 202 -10.56 -23.58 -1.18
CA LEU A 202 -9.20 -24.10 -1.20
C LEU A 202 -9.15 -25.47 -0.54
N ASN A 203 -8.51 -26.45 -1.18
CA ASN A 203 -8.42 -27.85 -0.74
C ASN A 203 -9.79 -28.50 -0.43
N GLY A 204 -10.88 -27.97 -1.02
CA GLY A 204 -12.24 -28.46 -0.80
C GLY A 204 -12.83 -28.14 0.58
N ASP A 205 -12.18 -27.28 1.40
CA ASP A 205 -12.60 -27.01 2.78
C ASP A 205 -12.58 -25.53 3.16
N ALA A 206 -11.53 -24.77 2.86
CA ALA A 206 -11.40 -23.37 3.24
C ALA A 206 -11.99 -22.44 2.19
N THR A 207 -12.96 -21.60 2.56
CA THR A 207 -13.62 -20.65 1.65
C THR A 207 -12.88 -19.31 1.65
N VAL A 208 -12.64 -18.75 0.48
CA VAL A 208 -12.18 -17.35 0.34
C VAL A 208 -13.36 -16.43 0.59
N THR A 209 -13.34 -15.71 1.71
CA THR A 209 -14.42 -14.80 2.14
C THR A 209 -14.23 -13.39 1.62
N SER A 210 -12.97 -12.96 1.42
CA SER A 210 -12.61 -11.70 0.78
C SER A 210 -11.35 -11.89 -0.05
N ALA A 211 -11.40 -11.48 -1.30
CA ALA A 211 -10.29 -11.64 -2.22
C ALA A 211 -9.65 -10.29 -2.58
N ASN A 212 -8.40 -10.34 -3.08
CA ASN A 212 -7.69 -9.21 -3.68
C ASN A 212 -7.48 -8.01 -2.74
N VAL A 213 -7.17 -8.26 -1.47
CA VAL A 213 -6.71 -7.17 -0.58
C VAL A 213 -5.28 -6.83 -0.97
N GLU A 214 -5.10 -5.68 -1.60
CA GLU A 214 -3.82 -5.21 -2.10
C GLU A 214 -2.91 -4.70 -0.98
N THR A 215 -1.62 -4.98 -1.11
CA THR A 215 -0.57 -4.52 -0.19
C THR A 215 0.64 -4.01 -0.99
N SER A 216 1.59 -3.34 -0.34
CA SER A 216 2.80 -2.85 -1.04
C SER A 216 3.69 -3.97 -1.58
N ASN A 217 3.57 -5.20 -1.07
CA ASN A 217 4.43 -6.32 -1.45
C ASN A 217 3.66 -7.60 -1.80
N GLY A 218 2.38 -7.49 -2.13
CA GLY A 218 1.59 -8.64 -2.59
C GLY A 218 0.09 -8.51 -2.40
N ILE A 219 -0.58 -9.65 -2.34
CA ILE A 219 -2.04 -9.80 -2.26
C ILE A 219 -2.42 -10.66 -1.06
N ILE A 220 -3.50 -10.31 -0.38
CA ILE A 220 -4.09 -11.15 0.67
C ILE A 220 -5.47 -11.64 0.20
N HIS A 221 -5.73 -12.93 0.35
CA HIS A 221 -7.05 -13.53 0.27
C HIS A 221 -7.45 -14.01 1.66
N ILE A 222 -8.53 -13.49 2.20
CA ILE A 222 -9.03 -13.85 3.53
C ILE A 222 -9.81 -15.17 3.42
N ILE A 223 -9.50 -16.11 4.31
CA ILE A 223 -10.11 -17.44 4.34
C ILE A 223 -10.74 -17.75 5.71
N ASP A 224 -11.78 -18.57 5.69
CA ASP A 224 -12.54 -18.95 6.88
C ASP A 224 -11.96 -20.14 7.65
N LYS A 225 -10.91 -20.79 7.13
CA LYS A 225 -10.24 -21.92 7.78
C LYS A 225 -8.73 -21.88 7.60
N VAL A 226 -8.00 -22.46 8.56
CA VAL A 226 -6.56 -22.68 8.46
C VAL A 226 -6.28 -23.85 7.51
N LEU A 227 -5.41 -23.64 6.52
CA LEU A 227 -4.98 -24.68 5.60
C LEU A 227 -3.92 -25.58 6.25
N MET A 228 -4.13 -26.89 6.13
CA MET A 228 -3.15 -27.89 6.61
C MET A 228 -2.39 -28.48 5.43
N PRO A 229 -1.05 -28.50 5.49
CA PRO A 229 -0.24 -29.19 4.49
C PRO A 229 -0.58 -30.69 4.48
N PRO A 230 -0.67 -31.32 3.29
CA PRO A 230 -0.92 -32.76 3.20
C PRO A 230 0.15 -33.63 3.86
N SER A 231 1.34 -33.08 4.09
CA SER A 231 2.47 -33.77 4.74
C SER A 231 2.40 -33.79 6.28
N LEU A 232 1.40 -33.12 6.90
CA LEU A 232 1.19 -33.08 8.37
C LEU A 232 -0.02 -33.98 8.80
#